data_e435bf5e49e355c652aa507b81792fe6
#
_entry.id   e435bf5e49e355c652aa507b81792fe6
#
_cell.length_a   1.000
_cell.length_b   1.000
_cell.length_c   1.000
_cell.angle_alpha   90.00
_cell.angle_beta   90.00
_cell.angle_gamma   90.00
#
_symmetry.space_group_name_H-M   'P 1'
#
loop_
_entity.id
_entity.type
_entity.pdbx_description
1 polymer ?
#
loop_
_entity_poly.entity_id
_entity_poly.type
_entity_poly.pdbx_seq_one_letter_code
_entity_poly.pdbx_strand_id
1 'polypeptide(L)'
;MLNISGDNVKIWVNEHESSKGKWKSYSISVSKKDESGNWLNKPVKLYIKKDIEVPEGLKSGDLIDFEGFPTLDAYRDRDGQERREIMIVAQKISFKRYDDSFEQLDEDLPF
;
A
#
# COMPACT_ATOMS: atom_id res chain seq x y z
N MET A 1 1.09 1.85 21.72
CA MET A 1 1.57 1.71 20.33
C MET A 1 0.55 2.31 19.36
N LEU A 2 1.04 3.08 18.41
CA LEU A 2 0.15 3.62 17.38
C LEU A 2 -0.23 2.54 16.39
N ASN A 3 -1.51 2.45 16.08
CA ASN A 3 -2.01 1.54 15.07
C ASN A 3 -2.62 2.36 13.94
N ILE A 4 -2.39 1.91 12.72
CA ILE A 4 -2.94 2.53 11.51
C ILE A 4 -3.70 1.46 10.75
N SER A 5 -4.89 1.80 10.29
CA SER A 5 -5.65 0.94 9.39
C SER A 5 -6.09 1.74 8.18
N GLY A 6 -6.22 1.06 7.07
CA GLY A 6 -6.72 1.66 5.84
C GLY A 6 -7.71 0.74 5.16
N ASP A 7 -8.79 1.31 4.66
CA ASP A 7 -9.82 0.61 3.89
C ASP A 7 -9.87 1.14 2.49
N ASN A 8 -9.87 0.25 1.52
CA ASN A 8 -9.93 0.61 0.09
C ASN A 8 -8.82 1.58 -0.31
N VAL A 9 -7.62 1.30 0.15
CA VAL A 9 -6.46 2.13 -0.13
C VAL A 9 -5.78 1.62 -1.39
N LYS A 10 -5.47 2.54 -2.31
CA LYS A 10 -4.78 2.18 -3.54
C LYS A 10 -3.32 1.87 -3.23
N ILE A 11 -2.86 0.72 -3.70
CA ILE A 11 -1.48 0.28 -3.53
C ILE A 11 -0.73 0.41 -4.86
N TRP A 12 0.54 0.74 -4.76
CA TRP A 12 1.46 0.76 -5.90
C TRP A 12 2.54 -0.28 -5.64
N VAL A 13 2.80 -1.09 -6.66
CA VAL A 13 3.79 -2.17 -6.59
C VAL A 13 4.94 -1.81 -7.51
N ASN A 14 6.14 -1.71 -6.96
CA ASN A 14 7.35 -1.45 -7.71
C ASN A 14 8.22 -2.70 -7.73
N GLU A 15 8.60 -3.14 -8.90
CA GLU A 15 9.48 -4.28 -9.07
C GLU A 15 10.92 -3.80 -9.20
N HIS A 16 11.81 -4.48 -8.49
CA HIS A 16 13.24 -4.19 -8.49
C HIS A 16 14.01 -5.43 -8.89
N GLU A 17 15.13 -5.24 -9.59
CA GLU A 17 16.01 -6.31 -10.00
C GLU A 17 17.44 -5.94 -9.69
N SER A 18 18.18 -6.89 -9.13
CA SER A 18 19.60 -6.73 -8.89
C SER A 18 20.30 -8.07 -9.15
N SER A 19 21.63 -8.08 -9.03
CA SER A 19 22.41 -9.31 -9.14
C SER A 19 22.02 -10.37 -8.11
N LYS A 20 21.37 -9.95 -7.03
CA LYS A 20 20.91 -10.85 -5.95
C LYS A 20 19.49 -11.39 -6.15
N GLY A 21 18.81 -10.96 -7.19
CA GLY A 21 17.47 -11.42 -7.50
C GLY A 21 16.47 -10.29 -7.68
N LYS A 22 15.20 -10.64 -7.69
CA LYS A 22 14.09 -9.71 -7.87
C LYS A 22 13.35 -9.54 -6.55
N TRP A 23 12.93 -8.31 -6.27
CA TRP A 23 12.08 -8.05 -5.12
C TRP A 23 11.06 -6.95 -5.46
N LYS A 24 10.05 -6.85 -4.61
CA LYS A 24 8.99 -5.84 -4.78
C LYS A 24 8.97 -4.91 -3.59
N SER A 25 8.71 -3.64 -3.85
CA SER A 25 8.40 -2.67 -2.82
C SER A 25 7.00 -2.13 -3.04
N TYR A 26 6.38 -1.67 -1.97
CA TYR A 26 4.99 -1.25 -1.99
C TYR A 26 4.88 0.16 -1.43
N SER A 27 3.94 0.92 -1.98
CA SER A 27 3.58 2.22 -1.44
C SER A 27 2.07 2.41 -1.54
N ILE A 28 1.55 3.23 -0.65
CA ILE A 28 0.15 3.64 -0.68
C ILE A 28 0.09 5.13 -0.88
N SER A 29 -1.03 5.61 -1.39
CA SER A 29 -1.23 7.04 -1.60
C SER A 29 -2.04 7.61 -0.44
N VAL A 30 -1.46 8.60 0.23
CA VAL A 30 -2.15 9.36 1.27
C VAL A 30 -2.59 10.68 0.67
N SER A 31 -3.87 10.99 0.77
CA SER A 31 -4.47 12.12 0.10
C SER A 31 -5.19 13.03 1.10
N LYS A 32 -5.13 14.32 0.84
CA LYS A 32 -5.84 15.33 1.62
C LYS A 32 -6.32 16.42 0.68
N LYS A 33 -7.50 16.95 0.95
CA LYS A 33 -8.01 18.10 0.22
C LYS A 33 -7.54 19.37 0.92
N ASP A 34 -6.95 20.30 0.18
CA ASP A 34 -6.51 21.58 0.72
C ASP A 34 -7.66 22.57 0.85
N GLU A 35 -7.38 23.77 1.36
CA GLU A 35 -8.39 24.81 1.56
C GLU A 35 -9.00 25.31 0.25
N SER A 36 -8.25 25.21 -0.84
CA SER A 36 -8.70 25.62 -2.18
C SER A 36 -9.50 24.53 -2.91
N GLY A 37 -9.67 23.36 -2.29
CA GLY A 37 -10.38 22.26 -2.89
C GLY A 37 -9.53 21.36 -3.77
N ASN A 38 -8.23 21.57 -3.83
CA ASN A 38 -7.31 20.73 -4.57
C ASN A 38 -6.87 19.53 -3.76
N TRP A 39 -6.67 18.40 -4.44
CA TRP A 39 -6.19 17.19 -3.78
C TRP A 39 -4.67 17.18 -3.72
N LEU A 40 -4.17 16.97 -2.52
CA LEU A 40 -2.74 16.74 -2.27
C LEU A 40 -2.53 15.26 -2.05
N ASN A 41 -1.57 14.69 -2.77
CA ASN A 41 -1.27 13.26 -2.67
C ASN A 41 0.20 13.08 -2.35
N LYS A 42 0.49 12.11 -1.49
CA LYS A 42 1.87 11.73 -1.19
C LYS A 42 1.97 10.21 -1.11
N PRO A 43 2.94 9.61 -1.79
CA PRO A 43 3.21 8.19 -1.61
C PRO A 43 3.87 7.94 -0.26
N VAL A 44 3.42 6.91 0.43
CA VAL A 44 4.00 6.47 1.70
C VAL A 44 4.39 5.01 1.55
N LYS A 45 5.61 4.69 1.93
CA LYS A 45 6.12 3.33 1.84
C LYS A 45 5.33 2.40 2.75
N LEU A 46 4.90 1.28 2.20
CA LEU A 46 4.22 0.22 2.94
C LEU A 46 5.15 -0.98 2.98
N TYR A 47 5.70 -1.27 4.14
CA TYR A 47 6.58 -2.40 4.31
C TYR A 47 5.76 -3.63 4.72
N ILE A 48 5.82 -4.67 3.92
CA ILE A 48 5.14 -5.93 4.19
C ILE A 48 6.19 -6.93 4.63
N LYS A 49 6.09 -7.38 5.88
CA LYS A 49 7.03 -8.34 6.44
C LYS A 49 6.93 -9.68 5.71
N LYS A 50 8.04 -10.43 5.70
CA LYS A 50 8.10 -11.71 5.00
C LYS A 50 7.09 -12.73 5.49
N ASP A 51 6.74 -12.68 6.76
CA ASP A 51 5.78 -13.59 7.37
C ASP A 51 4.32 -13.22 7.10
N ILE A 52 4.09 -12.04 6.50
CA ILE A 52 2.75 -11.60 6.13
C ILE A 52 2.43 -12.12 4.74
N GLU A 53 1.30 -12.79 4.63
CA GLU A 53 0.83 -13.30 3.35
C GLU A 53 0.33 -12.16 2.48
N VAL A 54 0.91 -12.02 1.30
CA VAL A 54 0.48 -11.03 0.31
C VAL A 54 -0.48 -11.71 -0.65
N PRO A 55 -1.66 -11.12 -0.88
CA PRO A 55 -2.61 -11.71 -1.81
C PRO A 55 -1.99 -11.89 -3.19
N GLU A 56 -2.22 -13.06 -3.77
CA GLU A 56 -1.73 -13.40 -5.09
C GLU A 56 -2.39 -12.53 -6.15
N GLY A 57 -1.61 -12.07 -7.12
CA GLY A 57 -2.12 -11.22 -8.20
C GLY A 57 -2.22 -9.74 -7.86
N LEU A 58 -1.68 -9.33 -6.72
CA LEU A 58 -1.67 -7.91 -6.34
C LEU A 58 -0.82 -7.10 -7.32
N LYS A 59 -1.41 -6.02 -7.83
CA LYS A 59 -0.74 -5.15 -8.81
C LYS A 59 -1.03 -3.69 -8.52
N SER A 60 -0.24 -2.80 -9.12
CA SER A 60 -0.41 -1.35 -8.96
C SER A 60 -1.81 -0.91 -9.37
N GLY A 61 -2.41 -0.08 -8.53
CA GLY A 61 -3.76 0.42 -8.74
C GLY A 61 -4.84 -0.39 -8.03
N ASP A 62 -4.51 -1.54 -7.48
CA ASP A 62 -5.46 -2.34 -6.72
C ASP A 62 -5.80 -1.67 -5.39
N LEU A 63 -6.99 -1.98 -4.87
CA LEU A 63 -7.44 -1.49 -3.58
C LEU A 63 -7.24 -2.57 -2.53
N ILE A 64 -6.67 -2.17 -1.41
CA ILE A 64 -6.41 -3.07 -0.29
C ILE A 64 -6.96 -2.52 1.01
N ASP A 65 -7.23 -3.43 1.94
CA ASP A 65 -7.40 -3.10 3.34
C ASP A 65 -6.17 -3.57 4.09
N PHE A 66 -5.69 -2.79 5.03
CA PHE A 66 -4.53 -3.18 5.81
C PHE A 66 -4.64 -2.69 7.24
N GLU A 67 -3.89 -3.34 8.12
CA GLU A 67 -3.65 -2.89 9.49
C GLU A 67 -2.15 -2.94 9.75
N GLY A 68 -1.66 -1.95 10.46
CA GLY A 68 -0.24 -1.87 10.76
C GLY A 68 0.10 -0.78 11.75
N PHE A 69 1.34 -0.36 11.73
CA PHE A 69 1.82 0.71 12.59
C PHE A 69 2.83 1.59 11.86
N PRO A 70 2.91 2.88 12.20
CA PRO A 70 3.89 3.76 11.60
C PRO A 70 5.26 3.58 12.26
N THR A 71 6.31 3.72 11.47
CA THR A 71 7.68 3.75 11.95
C THR A 71 8.50 4.71 11.09
N LEU A 72 9.73 4.95 11.50
CA LEU A 72 10.63 5.80 10.73
C LEU A 72 11.52 4.94 9.84
N ASP A 73 11.63 5.37 8.58
CA ASP A 73 12.60 4.84 7.64
C ASP A 73 13.74 5.87 7.54
N ALA A 74 14.89 5.52 8.03
CA ALA A 74 16.07 6.37 8.01
C ALA A 74 17.06 5.83 6.99
N TYR A 75 17.45 6.67 6.04
CA TYR A 75 18.39 6.28 5.01
C TYR A 75 19.24 7.48 4.58
N ARG A 76 20.32 7.20 3.87
CA ARG A 76 21.15 8.25 3.28
C ARG A 76 20.83 8.33 1.79
N ASP A 77 20.63 9.57 1.31
CA ASP A 77 20.41 9.80 -0.10
C ASP A 77 21.74 9.82 -0.87
N ARG A 78 21.66 10.11 -2.18
CA ARG A 78 22.84 10.14 -3.05
C ARG A 78 23.87 11.21 -2.65
N ASP A 79 23.40 12.27 -1.99
CA ASP A 79 24.27 13.36 -1.54
C ASP A 79 24.85 13.09 -0.16
N GLY A 80 24.58 11.93 0.42
CA GLY A 80 25.07 11.55 1.72
C GLY A 80 24.30 12.17 2.88
N GLN A 81 23.19 12.82 2.60
CA GLN A 81 22.36 13.42 3.64
C GLN A 81 21.41 12.39 4.24
N GLU A 82 21.28 12.44 5.55
CA GLU A 82 20.33 11.57 6.25
C GLU A 82 18.90 12.02 5.98
N ARG A 83 18.08 11.09 5.52
CA ARG A 83 16.65 11.30 5.31
C ARG A 83 15.86 10.45 6.27
N ARG A 84 14.79 11.03 6.79
CA ARG A 84 13.86 10.34 7.67
C ARG A 84 12.46 10.52 7.14
N GLU A 85 11.80 9.42 6.89
CA GLU A 85 10.44 9.43 6.38
C GLU A 85 9.60 8.47 7.19
N ILE A 86 8.30 8.75 7.26
CA ILE A 86 7.37 7.84 7.90
C ILE A 86 7.04 6.74 6.91
N MET A 87 7.15 5.50 7.35
CA MET A 87 6.65 4.35 6.60
C MET A 87 5.67 3.58 7.46
N ILE A 88 4.84 2.77 6.83
CA ILE A 88 3.87 1.94 7.52
C ILE A 88 4.31 0.49 7.42
N VAL A 89 4.35 -0.21 8.55
CA VAL A 89 4.63 -1.64 8.59
C VAL A 89 3.29 -2.35 8.64
N ALA A 90 2.97 -3.10 7.57
CA ALA A 90 1.72 -3.84 7.49
C ALA A 90 1.82 -5.12 8.32
N GLN A 91 0.84 -5.34 9.19
CA GLN A 91 0.70 -6.57 9.98
C GLN A 91 -0.37 -7.48 9.39
N LYS A 92 -1.34 -6.89 8.70
CA LYS A 92 -2.38 -7.62 7.97
C LYS A 92 -2.66 -6.88 6.68
N ILE A 93 -2.89 -7.62 5.62
CA ILE A 93 -3.26 -7.05 4.33
C ILE A 93 -4.28 -7.97 3.68
N SER A 94 -5.34 -7.40 3.15
CA SER A 94 -6.33 -8.12 2.37
C SER A 94 -6.62 -7.38 1.08
N PHE A 95 -6.91 -8.14 0.05
CA PHE A 95 -7.13 -7.65 -1.28
C PHE A 95 -8.60 -7.86 -1.64
N LYS A 96 -9.32 -6.78 -1.86
CA LYS A 96 -10.68 -6.86 -2.33
C LYS A 96 -10.70 -6.86 -3.84
N ARG A 97 -11.09 -7.98 -4.43
CA ARG A 97 -11.32 -8.02 -5.86
C ARG A 97 -12.69 -7.45 -6.13
N TYR A 98 -12.67 -6.30 -6.74
CA TYR A 98 -13.89 -5.63 -7.13
C TYR A 98 -14.75 -6.49 -8.05
N ASP A 99 -14.08 -7.24 -8.91
CA ASP A 99 -14.74 -8.14 -9.86
C ASP A 99 -15.52 -9.26 -9.18
N ASP A 100 -14.97 -9.83 -8.12
CA ASP A 100 -15.62 -10.91 -7.37
C ASP A 100 -16.90 -10.42 -6.69
N SER A 101 -16.87 -9.21 -6.15
CA SER A 101 -18.04 -8.58 -5.55
C SER A 101 -19.13 -8.32 -6.59
N PHE A 102 -18.72 -7.95 -7.77
CA PHE A 102 -19.63 -7.68 -8.87
C PHE A 102 -20.31 -8.94 -9.39
N GLU A 103 -19.55 -10.00 -9.51
CA GLU A 103 -20.07 -11.30 -9.93
C GLU A 103 -21.07 -11.85 -8.92
N GLN A 104 -20.79 -11.69 -7.64
CA GLN A 104 -21.71 -12.10 -6.58
C GLN A 104 -23.02 -11.34 -6.62
N LEU A 105 -22.95 -10.04 -6.91
CA LEU A 105 -24.14 -9.23 -7.04
C LEU A 105 -25.00 -9.65 -8.23
N ASP A 106 -24.37 -9.99 -9.34
CA ASP A 106 -25.08 -10.49 -10.52
C ASP A 106 -25.74 -11.83 -10.28
N GLU A 107 -25.12 -12.70 -9.52
CA GLU A 107 -25.68 -13.99 -9.14
C GLU A 107 -26.86 -13.84 -8.19
N ASP A 108 -26.80 -12.87 -7.31
CA ASP A 108 -27.84 -12.62 -6.31
C ASP A 108 -29.04 -11.89 -6.88
N LEU A 109 -28.91 -11.30 -8.05
CA LEU A 109 -30.00 -10.57 -8.68
C LEU A 109 -30.96 -11.54 -9.38
N PRO A 110 -32.24 -11.49 -9.03
CA PRO A 110 -33.22 -12.43 -9.57
C PRO A 110 -33.72 -12.00 -10.95
N PHE A 111 -32.89 -12.13 -11.94
CA PHE A 111 -33.32 -11.86 -13.32
C PHE A 111 -32.90 -12.89 -14.29
#